data_4ce831343ab980b860f59bf8b23ec884
#
_entry.id   4ce831343ab980b860f59bf8b23ec884
#
_cell.length_a   1.000
_cell.length_b   1.000
_cell.length_c   1.000
_cell.angle_alpha   90.00
_cell.angle_beta   90.00
_cell.angle_gamma   90.00
#
_symmetry.space_group_name_H-M   'P 1'
#
loop_
_entity.id
_entity.type
_entity.pdbx_description
1 polymer ?
#
loop_
_entity_poly.entity_id
_entity_poly.type
_entity_poly.pdbx_seq_one_letter_code
_entity_poly.pdbx_strand_id
1 'polypeptide(L)'
;LQSILPNESEEHNKNYILQFLRDAFYAQNLVNTAGSIDGAIYQTKDGSSPIEVILEAKSPNNQSEFPSLQNLNCKAMQELVLYFMRERFRNKNITLKHLIMTNGYEWFIIDATEFEKHFADDKKFVKLYNDWDNNKTLFTSTKDFYTEIAKPKIDQVKQNIVFAYIDIRLLKKDTDKLKFYRLLQPAHLLKQIQYADSNKLNTAFYNELLHIIGLEERK
;
A
#
# COMPACT_ATOMS: atom_id res chain seq x y z
N LEU A 1 -12.52 -9.88 -9.77
CA LEU A 1 -11.47 -9.50 -10.73
C LEU A 1 -11.69 -10.05 -12.15
N GLN A 2 -12.59 -11.01 -12.35
CA GLN A 2 -12.97 -11.49 -13.69
C GLN A 2 -13.57 -10.39 -14.59
N SER A 3 -14.04 -9.30 -14.02
CA SER A 3 -14.60 -8.13 -14.71
C SER A 3 -13.54 -7.14 -15.21
N ILE A 4 -12.26 -7.38 -14.94
CA ILE A 4 -11.18 -6.55 -15.47
C ILE A 4 -11.04 -6.84 -16.96
N LEU A 5 -11.17 -5.82 -17.78
CA LEU A 5 -11.12 -5.93 -19.24
C LEU A 5 -10.03 -5.01 -19.81
N PRO A 6 -9.09 -5.54 -20.61
CA PRO A 6 -7.99 -4.74 -21.16
C PRO A 6 -8.44 -3.55 -22.03
N ASN A 7 -9.57 -3.68 -22.69
CA ASN A 7 -10.10 -2.67 -23.61
C ASN A 7 -10.98 -1.61 -22.95
N GLU A 8 -11.23 -1.74 -21.64
CA GLU A 8 -11.99 -0.77 -20.88
C GLU A 8 -11.09 0.35 -20.34
N SER A 9 -11.71 1.46 -19.92
CA SER A 9 -10.99 2.59 -19.36
C SER A 9 -10.28 2.21 -18.06
N GLU A 10 -9.22 2.93 -17.73
CA GLU A 10 -8.50 2.80 -16.45
C GLU A 10 -9.46 3.00 -15.28
N GLU A 11 -10.33 4.01 -15.36
CA GLU A 11 -11.35 4.29 -14.34
C GLU A 11 -12.34 3.13 -14.15
N HIS A 12 -12.76 2.48 -15.24
CA HIS A 12 -13.62 1.32 -15.17
C HIS A 12 -12.95 0.16 -14.41
N ASN A 13 -11.73 -0.19 -14.80
CA ASN A 13 -10.97 -1.25 -14.17
C ASN A 13 -10.64 -0.93 -12.70
N LYS A 14 -10.28 0.32 -12.39
CA LYS A 14 -10.07 0.81 -11.02
C LYS A 14 -11.29 0.57 -10.13
N ASN A 15 -12.47 0.90 -10.61
CA ASN A 15 -13.70 0.69 -9.85
C ASN A 15 -13.92 -0.78 -9.48
N TYR A 16 -13.64 -1.72 -10.37
CA TYR A 16 -13.72 -3.15 -10.06
C TYR A 16 -12.65 -3.62 -9.08
N ILE A 17 -11.45 -3.05 -9.15
CA ILE A 17 -10.39 -3.32 -8.17
C ILE A 17 -10.81 -2.88 -6.77
N LEU A 18 -11.31 -1.65 -6.65
CA LEU A 18 -11.77 -1.12 -5.36
C LEU A 18 -12.99 -1.88 -4.84
N GLN A 19 -13.94 -2.24 -5.72
CA GLN A 19 -15.09 -3.07 -5.37
C GLN A 19 -14.66 -4.44 -4.84
N PHE A 20 -13.74 -5.09 -5.53
CA PHE A 20 -13.19 -6.38 -5.10
C PHE A 20 -12.55 -6.29 -3.70
N LEU A 21 -11.77 -5.25 -3.43
CA LEU A 21 -11.16 -5.04 -2.11
C LEU A 21 -12.22 -4.87 -1.03
N ARG A 22 -13.25 -4.04 -1.28
CA ARG A 22 -14.35 -3.83 -0.34
C ARG A 22 -15.08 -5.12 -0.01
N ASP A 23 -15.46 -5.86 -1.04
CA ASP A 23 -16.32 -7.04 -0.89
C ASP A 23 -15.58 -8.23 -0.30
N ALA A 24 -14.31 -8.41 -0.69
CA ALA A 24 -13.55 -9.58 -0.28
C ALA A 24 -12.86 -9.43 1.09
N PHE A 25 -12.45 -8.20 1.47
CA PHE A 25 -11.54 -8.02 2.62
C PHE A 25 -11.90 -6.87 3.55
N TYR A 26 -12.44 -5.76 3.02
CA TYR A 26 -12.49 -4.49 3.75
C TYR A 26 -13.90 -4.01 4.06
N ALA A 27 -14.81 -4.94 4.41
CA ALA A 27 -16.20 -4.61 4.77
C ALA A 27 -16.30 -3.66 5.98
N GLN A 28 -15.30 -3.68 6.87
CA GLN A 28 -15.23 -2.84 8.08
C GLN A 28 -14.34 -1.60 7.93
N ASN A 29 -13.77 -1.39 6.74
CA ASN A 29 -12.85 -0.31 6.43
C ASN A 29 -13.44 0.58 5.33
N LEU A 30 -13.05 1.83 5.28
CA LEU A 30 -13.29 2.65 4.09
C LEU A 30 -12.23 2.31 3.03
N VAL A 31 -12.70 1.97 1.83
CA VAL A 31 -11.87 1.86 0.63
C VAL A 31 -12.44 2.79 -0.42
N ASN A 32 -11.72 3.85 -0.75
CA ASN A 32 -12.20 4.87 -1.70
C ASN A 32 -11.03 5.56 -2.41
N THR A 33 -11.33 6.38 -3.40
CA THR A 33 -10.37 7.34 -3.96
C THR A 33 -10.07 8.45 -2.94
N ALA A 34 -8.89 9.05 -2.99
CA ALA A 34 -8.51 10.15 -2.10
C ALA A 34 -7.72 11.22 -2.87
N GLY A 35 -8.37 12.30 -3.27
CA GLY A 35 -7.76 13.33 -4.12
C GLY A 35 -7.28 12.74 -5.44
N SER A 36 -5.96 12.76 -5.67
CA SER A 36 -5.32 12.16 -6.86
C SER A 36 -4.94 10.68 -6.68
N ILE A 37 -5.18 10.09 -5.50
CA ILE A 37 -4.87 8.69 -5.21
C ILE A 37 -6.02 7.83 -5.74
N ASP A 38 -5.71 6.85 -6.58
CA ASP A 38 -6.70 5.95 -7.20
C ASP A 38 -7.44 5.08 -6.20
N GLY A 39 -6.74 4.62 -5.16
CA GLY A 39 -7.35 3.86 -4.07
C GLY A 39 -6.63 4.09 -2.75
N ALA A 40 -7.41 4.32 -1.71
CA ALA A 40 -6.93 4.47 -0.34
C ALA A 40 -7.72 3.55 0.59
N ILE A 41 -7.02 2.86 1.48
CA ILE A 41 -7.63 2.05 2.53
C ILE A 41 -7.37 2.74 3.87
N TYR A 42 -8.44 2.96 4.60
CA TYR A 42 -8.46 3.56 5.93
C TYR A 42 -8.70 2.50 6.99
N GLN A 43 -8.19 2.73 8.20
CA GLN A 43 -8.46 1.80 9.30
C GLN A 43 -9.93 1.81 9.71
N THR A 44 -10.58 2.98 9.68
CA THR A 44 -11.98 3.16 10.08
C THR A 44 -12.90 3.19 8.86
N LYS A 45 -14.16 2.79 9.07
CA LYS A 45 -15.18 2.76 8.00
C LYS A 45 -15.69 4.16 7.62
N ASP A 46 -15.62 5.10 8.52
CA ASP A 46 -16.05 6.49 8.32
C ASP A 46 -14.95 7.39 7.72
N GLY A 47 -13.74 6.85 7.53
CA GLY A 47 -12.61 7.60 7.00
C GLY A 47 -12.01 8.62 7.97
N SER A 48 -12.34 8.55 9.26
CA SER A 48 -11.79 9.46 10.29
C SER A 48 -10.31 9.19 10.60
N SER A 49 -9.82 7.98 10.30
CA SER A 49 -8.40 7.63 10.42
C SER A 49 -7.59 8.16 9.24
N PRO A 50 -6.27 8.33 9.37
CA PRO A 50 -5.39 8.52 8.23
C PRO A 50 -5.42 7.34 7.24
N ILE A 51 -4.94 7.58 6.02
CA ILE A 51 -4.74 6.53 5.01
C ILE A 51 -3.66 5.56 5.49
N GLU A 52 -3.92 4.27 5.44
CA GLU A 52 -2.95 3.24 5.79
C GLU A 52 -2.39 2.48 4.58
N VAL A 53 -3.13 2.42 3.47
CA VAL A 53 -2.66 1.83 2.22
C VAL A 53 -3.00 2.75 1.05
N ILE A 54 -2.03 2.98 0.18
CA ILE A 54 -2.19 3.70 -1.09
C ILE A 54 -2.14 2.70 -2.22
N LEU A 55 -3.05 2.84 -3.17
CA LEU A 55 -3.11 2.04 -4.38
C LEU A 55 -3.10 2.95 -5.61
N GLU A 56 -2.26 2.61 -6.56
CA GLU A 56 -2.21 3.19 -7.91
C GLU A 56 -2.62 2.12 -8.92
N ALA A 57 -3.64 2.43 -9.71
CA ALA A 57 -4.15 1.53 -10.73
C ALA A 57 -3.75 2.01 -12.13
N LYS A 58 -3.42 1.07 -13.00
CA LYS A 58 -3.13 1.36 -14.41
C LYS A 58 -3.96 0.45 -15.31
N SER A 59 -4.24 0.91 -16.53
CA SER A 59 -4.87 0.05 -17.53
C SER A 59 -3.97 -1.15 -17.83
N PRO A 60 -4.53 -2.38 -17.96
CA PRO A 60 -3.76 -3.56 -18.37
C PRO A 60 -3.03 -3.41 -19.71
N ASN A 61 -3.52 -2.55 -20.60
CA ASN A 61 -2.91 -2.28 -21.89
C ASN A 61 -1.79 -1.24 -21.82
N ASN A 62 -1.66 -0.49 -20.73
CA ASN A 62 -0.65 0.55 -20.60
C ASN A 62 0.59 0.04 -19.86
N GLN A 63 1.32 -0.86 -20.52
CA GLN A 63 2.55 -1.44 -19.95
C GLN A 63 3.69 -0.42 -19.76
N SER A 64 3.69 0.69 -20.50
CA SER A 64 4.73 1.71 -20.39
C SER A 64 4.65 2.50 -19.07
N GLU A 65 3.47 2.60 -18.48
CA GLU A 65 3.23 3.29 -17.21
C GLU A 65 3.19 2.34 -16.01
N PHE A 66 3.29 1.03 -16.24
CA PHE A 66 3.22 -0.01 -15.22
C PHE A 66 4.59 -0.66 -14.97
N PRO A 67 4.91 -1.10 -13.72
CA PRO A 67 6.20 -1.70 -13.42
C PRO A 67 6.37 -3.09 -14.04
N SER A 68 7.61 -3.47 -14.23
CA SER A 68 8.00 -4.86 -14.49
C SER A 68 8.94 -5.36 -13.39
N LEU A 69 9.14 -6.69 -13.33
CA LEU A 69 10.09 -7.28 -12.37
C LEU A 69 11.52 -6.76 -12.52
N GLN A 70 11.88 -6.30 -13.72
CA GLN A 70 13.22 -5.78 -14.04
C GLN A 70 13.32 -4.25 -13.88
N ASN A 71 12.18 -3.55 -13.89
CA ASN A 71 12.18 -2.10 -13.83
C ASN A 71 10.95 -1.56 -13.09
N LEU A 72 11.19 -1.02 -11.90
CA LEU A 72 10.17 -0.31 -11.11
C LEU A 72 10.00 1.16 -11.53
N ASN A 73 10.93 1.74 -12.32
CA ASN A 73 10.86 3.14 -12.69
C ASN A 73 9.87 3.36 -13.84
N CYS A 74 8.63 3.51 -13.47
CA CYS A 74 7.50 3.81 -14.34
C CYS A 74 6.64 4.90 -13.73
N LYS A 75 5.64 5.38 -14.46
CA LYS A 75 4.75 6.43 -13.99
C LYS A 75 4.00 6.04 -12.72
N ALA A 76 3.48 4.82 -12.61
CA ALA A 76 2.79 4.35 -11.40
C ALA A 76 3.68 4.47 -10.15
N MET A 77 4.96 4.09 -10.24
CA MET A 77 5.90 4.23 -9.12
C MET A 77 6.20 5.69 -8.79
N GLN A 78 6.33 6.55 -9.80
CA GLN A 78 6.56 7.99 -9.62
C GLN A 78 5.37 8.66 -8.93
N GLU A 79 4.15 8.25 -9.27
CA GLU A 79 2.92 8.68 -8.63
C GLU A 79 2.87 8.24 -7.18
N LEU A 80 3.16 6.97 -6.88
CA LEU A 80 3.24 6.47 -5.51
C LEU A 80 4.27 7.22 -4.66
N VAL A 81 5.44 7.54 -5.22
CA VAL A 81 6.45 8.35 -4.52
C VAL A 81 5.89 9.72 -4.17
N LEU A 82 5.19 10.38 -5.10
CA LEU A 82 4.57 11.68 -4.82
C LEU A 82 3.50 11.58 -3.73
N TYR A 83 2.63 10.56 -3.81
CA TYR A 83 1.56 10.37 -2.82
C TYR A 83 2.13 10.08 -1.44
N PHE A 84 3.13 9.21 -1.35
CA PHE A 84 3.83 8.93 -0.11
C PHE A 84 4.45 10.19 0.51
N MET A 85 5.17 10.98 -0.30
CA MET A 85 5.81 12.21 0.19
C MET A 85 4.78 13.25 0.65
N ARG A 86 3.64 13.36 -0.06
CA ARG A 86 2.53 14.23 0.36
C ARG A 86 1.92 13.77 1.68
N GLU A 87 1.61 12.49 1.80
CA GLU A 87 1.08 11.93 3.04
C GLU A 87 2.06 12.16 4.20
N ARG A 88 3.33 11.85 3.98
CA ARG A 88 4.36 11.91 5.03
C ARG A 88 4.67 13.33 5.49
N PHE A 89 4.86 14.27 4.57
CA PHE A 89 5.37 15.62 4.90
C PHE A 89 4.28 16.68 4.94
N ARG A 90 3.28 16.62 4.06
CA ARG A 90 2.19 17.59 4.03
C ARG A 90 1.08 17.21 5.01
N ASN A 91 0.63 15.97 4.99
CA ASN A 91 -0.46 15.47 5.84
C ASN A 91 0.03 14.93 7.19
N LYS A 92 1.35 14.83 7.41
CA LYS A 92 1.99 14.29 8.61
C LYS A 92 1.52 12.88 8.97
N ASN A 93 1.15 12.10 7.96
CA ASN A 93 0.67 10.76 8.11
C ASN A 93 1.85 9.79 8.30
N ILE A 94 1.98 9.24 9.49
CA ILE A 94 3.01 8.25 9.86
C ILE A 94 2.46 6.83 9.91
N THR A 95 1.19 6.64 9.53
CA THR A 95 0.49 5.37 9.70
C THR A 95 0.45 4.54 8.43
N LEU A 96 0.99 5.03 7.30
CA LEU A 96 1.07 4.26 6.07
C LEU A 96 1.77 2.91 6.31
N LYS A 97 1.16 1.85 5.80
CA LYS A 97 1.61 0.47 5.95
C LYS A 97 2.11 -0.12 4.64
N HIS A 98 1.36 0.07 3.55
CA HIS A 98 1.72 -0.48 2.24
C HIS A 98 1.36 0.49 1.10
N LEU A 99 2.10 0.34 0.00
CA LEU A 99 1.82 1.00 -1.26
C LEU A 99 1.71 -0.08 -2.35
N ILE A 100 0.70 0.05 -3.21
CA ILE A 100 0.33 -0.97 -4.18
C ILE A 100 0.27 -0.37 -5.57
N MET A 101 0.87 -1.04 -6.55
CA MET A 101 0.62 -0.80 -7.97
C MET A 101 -0.09 -2.02 -8.55
N THR A 102 -1.18 -1.81 -9.29
CA THR A 102 -1.91 -2.90 -9.92
C THR A 102 -2.53 -2.49 -11.25
N ASN A 103 -2.60 -3.44 -12.18
CA ASN A 103 -3.40 -3.33 -13.39
C ASN A 103 -4.61 -4.28 -13.35
N GLY A 104 -4.93 -4.79 -12.15
CA GLY A 104 -5.97 -5.77 -11.91
C GLY A 104 -5.52 -7.22 -12.08
N TYR A 105 -4.56 -7.50 -12.95
CA TYR A 105 -3.95 -8.82 -13.12
C TYR A 105 -2.66 -8.96 -12.32
N GLU A 106 -1.82 -7.97 -12.38
CA GLU A 106 -0.51 -7.93 -11.72
C GLU A 106 -0.57 -6.98 -10.53
N TRP A 107 0.05 -7.42 -9.44
CA TRP A 107 0.07 -6.70 -8.17
C TRP A 107 1.49 -6.60 -7.67
N PHE A 108 1.96 -5.38 -7.48
CA PHE A 108 3.21 -5.03 -6.80
C PHE A 108 2.86 -4.42 -5.46
N ILE A 109 3.24 -5.06 -4.37
CA ILE A 109 2.92 -4.65 -3.01
C ILE A 109 4.23 -4.34 -2.29
N ILE A 110 4.39 -3.10 -1.86
CA ILE A 110 5.60 -2.58 -1.22
C ILE A 110 5.25 -2.17 0.21
N ASP A 111 6.04 -2.62 1.18
CA ASP A 111 5.93 -2.15 2.56
C ASP A 111 6.31 -0.66 2.63
N ALA A 112 5.56 0.15 3.36
CA ALA A 112 5.84 1.59 3.48
C ALA A 112 7.21 1.88 4.11
N THR A 113 7.78 0.94 4.86
CA THR A 113 9.15 1.06 5.39
C THR A 113 10.22 1.14 4.29
N GLU A 114 9.97 0.54 3.12
CA GLU A 114 10.85 0.70 1.96
C GLU A 114 10.81 2.14 1.43
N PHE A 115 9.62 2.78 1.43
CA PHE A 115 9.50 4.19 1.05
C PHE A 115 10.11 5.11 2.10
N GLU A 116 9.96 4.83 3.39
CA GLU A 116 10.67 5.57 4.46
C GLU A 116 12.17 5.52 4.22
N LYS A 117 12.75 4.32 4.13
CA LYS A 117 14.18 4.07 3.97
C LYS A 117 14.77 4.74 2.73
N HIS A 118 14.08 4.67 1.59
CA HIS A 118 14.64 5.09 0.31
C HIS A 118 14.30 6.53 -0.07
N PHE A 119 13.21 7.10 0.46
CA PHE A 119 12.71 8.42 0.09
C PHE A 119 12.64 9.38 1.29
N ALA A 120 11.98 9.01 2.40
CA ALA A 120 11.78 9.92 3.52
C ALA A 120 13.04 10.11 4.39
N ASP A 121 13.89 9.10 4.52
CA ASP A 121 15.15 9.17 5.25
C ASP A 121 16.26 9.84 4.43
N ASP A 122 16.12 9.99 3.12
CA ASP A 122 17.08 10.72 2.29
C ASP A 122 16.86 12.22 2.38
N LYS A 123 17.66 12.87 3.22
CA LYS A 123 17.60 14.32 3.45
C LYS A 123 17.75 15.17 2.17
N LYS A 124 18.49 14.67 1.16
CA LYS A 124 18.65 15.37 -0.12
C LYS A 124 17.36 15.29 -0.93
N PHE A 125 16.75 14.10 -1.00
CA PHE A 125 15.49 13.90 -1.70
C PHE A 125 14.36 14.67 -1.01
N VAL A 126 14.27 14.62 0.32
CA VAL A 126 13.29 15.39 1.10
C VAL A 126 13.43 16.90 0.84
N LYS A 127 14.67 17.41 0.77
CA LYS A 127 14.89 18.82 0.40
C LYS A 127 14.38 19.13 -1.00
N LEU A 128 14.69 18.30 -1.99
CA LEU A 128 14.20 18.48 -3.37
C LEU A 128 12.66 18.47 -3.43
N TYR A 129 12.03 17.52 -2.74
CA TYR A 129 10.57 17.48 -2.63
C TYR A 129 10.01 18.76 -2.00
N ASN A 130 10.55 19.20 -0.86
CA ASN A 130 10.09 20.39 -0.16
C ASN A 130 10.31 21.67 -0.99
N ASP A 131 11.43 21.79 -1.69
CA ASP A 131 11.71 22.93 -2.58
C ASP A 131 10.71 22.95 -3.76
N TRP A 132 10.38 21.80 -4.32
CA TRP A 132 9.35 21.68 -5.35
C TRP A 132 7.95 21.98 -4.81
N ASP A 133 7.55 21.37 -3.69
CA ASP A 133 6.23 21.53 -3.07
C ASP A 133 5.93 22.97 -2.63
N ASN A 134 6.97 23.73 -2.30
CA ASN A 134 6.89 25.15 -1.95
C ASN A 134 7.17 26.10 -3.13
N ASN A 135 7.17 25.62 -4.37
CA ASN A 135 7.43 26.38 -5.60
C ASN A 135 8.78 27.16 -5.59
N LYS A 136 9.81 26.56 -4.98
CA LYS A 136 11.17 27.13 -4.93
C LYS A 136 12.09 26.61 -6.04
N THR A 137 11.57 25.80 -6.94
CA THR A 137 12.28 25.24 -8.10
C THR A 137 11.76 25.83 -9.39
N LEU A 138 12.51 25.65 -10.48
CA LEU A 138 12.07 25.99 -11.82
C LEU A 138 10.98 25.00 -12.33
N PHE A 139 10.85 23.85 -11.68
CA PHE A 139 9.92 22.78 -11.97
C PHE A 139 8.72 22.92 -11.05
N THR A 140 7.55 23.22 -11.59
CA THR A 140 6.36 23.53 -10.77
C THR A 140 5.21 22.54 -10.98
N SER A 141 5.22 21.84 -12.11
CA SER A 141 4.15 20.89 -12.41
C SER A 141 4.37 19.52 -11.76
N THR A 142 3.29 18.77 -11.57
CA THR A 142 3.34 17.37 -11.13
C THR A 142 4.12 16.50 -12.14
N LYS A 143 4.03 16.82 -13.44
CA LYS A 143 4.78 16.14 -14.48
C LYS A 143 6.29 16.34 -14.28
N ASP A 144 6.71 17.55 -13.95
CA ASP A 144 8.12 17.85 -13.69
C ASP A 144 8.61 17.12 -12.45
N PHE A 145 7.79 17.00 -11.40
CA PHE A 145 8.15 16.18 -10.24
C PHE A 145 8.46 14.73 -10.66
N TYR A 146 7.63 14.16 -11.53
CA TYR A 146 7.85 12.79 -11.99
C TYR A 146 9.15 12.64 -12.77
N THR A 147 9.42 13.55 -13.73
CA THR A 147 10.56 13.41 -14.62
C THR A 147 11.89 13.88 -14.02
N GLU A 148 11.87 14.98 -13.25
CA GLU A 148 13.09 15.65 -12.80
C GLU A 148 13.48 15.27 -11.34
N ILE A 149 12.51 14.80 -10.54
CA ILE A 149 12.74 14.53 -9.12
C ILE A 149 12.57 13.04 -8.81
N ALA A 150 11.39 12.47 -9.08
CA ALA A 150 11.11 11.08 -8.71
C ALA A 150 11.87 10.08 -9.57
N LYS A 151 11.85 10.23 -10.89
CA LYS A 151 12.51 9.29 -11.82
C LYS A 151 13.99 9.10 -11.55
N PRO A 152 14.83 10.16 -11.41
CA PRO A 152 16.25 10.00 -11.09
C PRO A 152 16.47 9.31 -9.75
N LYS A 153 15.63 9.61 -8.75
CA LYS A 153 15.73 8.97 -7.43
C LYS A 153 15.36 7.50 -7.48
N ILE A 154 14.29 7.14 -8.17
CA ILE A 154 13.87 5.74 -8.33
C ILE A 154 14.98 4.95 -9.06
N ASP A 155 15.61 5.50 -10.10
CA ASP A 155 16.70 4.84 -10.81
C ASP A 155 17.89 4.49 -9.90
N GLN A 156 18.16 5.32 -8.89
CA GLN A 156 19.23 5.06 -7.92
C GLN A 156 18.89 3.92 -6.95
N VAL A 157 17.61 3.74 -6.60
CA VAL A 157 17.19 2.85 -5.50
C VAL A 157 16.41 1.62 -5.94
N LYS A 158 15.93 1.56 -7.18
CA LYS A 158 14.99 0.52 -7.69
C LYS A 158 15.48 -0.92 -7.51
N GLN A 159 16.80 -1.14 -7.50
CA GLN A 159 17.37 -2.48 -7.30
C GLN A 159 17.37 -2.92 -5.82
N ASN A 160 17.15 -1.97 -4.91
CA ASN A 160 17.20 -2.21 -3.47
C ASN A 160 15.80 -2.19 -2.83
N ILE A 161 14.76 -1.86 -3.59
CA ILE A 161 13.37 -1.85 -3.10
C ILE A 161 12.84 -3.28 -3.07
N VAL A 162 12.41 -3.72 -1.90
CA VAL A 162 11.79 -5.03 -1.71
C VAL A 162 10.28 -4.93 -1.93
N PHE A 163 9.74 -5.85 -2.71
CA PHE A 163 8.31 -5.90 -3.00
C PHE A 163 7.82 -7.35 -3.12
N ALA A 164 6.54 -7.56 -2.86
CA ALA A 164 5.84 -8.77 -3.22
C ALA A 164 5.20 -8.58 -4.61
N TYR A 165 5.34 -9.58 -5.46
CA TYR A 165 4.73 -9.61 -6.79
C TYR A 165 3.83 -10.81 -6.95
N ILE A 166 2.67 -10.61 -7.57
CA ILE A 166 1.79 -11.69 -7.97
C ILE A 166 1.05 -11.35 -9.27
N ASP A 167 0.99 -12.32 -10.18
CA ASP A 167 0.15 -12.27 -11.37
C ASP A 167 -0.99 -13.28 -11.20
N ILE A 168 -2.21 -12.77 -11.07
CA ILE A 168 -3.38 -13.61 -10.81
C ILE A 168 -3.70 -14.56 -11.96
N ARG A 169 -3.26 -14.26 -13.18
CA ARG A 169 -3.44 -15.12 -14.36
C ARG A 169 -2.64 -16.43 -14.25
N LEU A 170 -1.60 -16.43 -13.43
CA LEU A 170 -0.72 -17.58 -13.21
C LEU A 170 -1.15 -18.46 -12.03
N LEU A 171 -2.17 -18.07 -11.27
CA LEU A 171 -2.64 -18.78 -10.08
C LEU A 171 -3.49 -19.99 -10.45
N LYS A 172 -2.84 -21.12 -10.72
CA LYS A 172 -3.51 -22.37 -11.12
C LYS A 172 -3.97 -23.20 -9.93
N LYS A 173 -3.21 -23.18 -8.83
CA LYS A 173 -3.47 -23.99 -7.63
C LYS A 173 -4.18 -23.17 -6.57
N ASP A 174 -5.02 -23.83 -5.77
CA ASP A 174 -5.70 -23.16 -4.66
C ASP A 174 -4.71 -22.64 -3.59
N THR A 175 -3.58 -23.31 -3.43
CA THR A 175 -2.48 -22.81 -2.57
C THR A 175 -1.93 -21.46 -3.04
N ASP A 176 -1.87 -21.19 -4.33
CA ASP A 176 -1.39 -19.92 -4.88
C ASP A 176 -2.46 -18.84 -4.74
N LYS A 177 -3.72 -19.18 -4.94
CA LYS A 177 -4.86 -18.30 -4.65
C LYS A 177 -4.87 -17.87 -3.18
N LEU A 178 -4.61 -18.81 -2.26
CA LEU A 178 -4.51 -18.51 -0.83
C LEU A 178 -3.38 -17.53 -0.51
N LYS A 179 -2.22 -17.60 -1.20
CA LYS A 179 -1.14 -16.62 -1.03
C LYS A 179 -1.60 -15.23 -1.46
N PHE A 180 -2.28 -15.12 -2.60
CA PHE A 180 -2.84 -13.85 -3.05
C PHE A 180 -3.84 -13.27 -2.04
N TYR A 181 -4.78 -14.09 -1.54
CA TYR A 181 -5.72 -13.65 -0.50
C TYR A 181 -4.99 -13.18 0.76
N ARG A 182 -3.96 -13.91 1.21
CA ARG A 182 -3.18 -13.52 2.41
C ARG A 182 -2.47 -12.19 2.23
N LEU A 183 -1.93 -11.90 1.03
CA LEU A 183 -1.27 -10.63 0.73
C LEU A 183 -2.23 -9.43 0.80
N LEU A 184 -3.50 -9.62 0.46
CA LEU A 184 -4.48 -8.54 0.43
C LEU A 184 -5.30 -8.41 1.72
N GLN A 185 -5.19 -9.34 2.68
CA GLN A 185 -5.95 -9.28 3.93
C GLN A 185 -5.55 -8.11 4.82
N PRO A 186 -6.48 -7.57 5.64
CA PRO A 186 -6.18 -6.53 6.62
C PRO A 186 -5.05 -6.90 7.59
N ALA A 187 -4.95 -8.19 7.96
CA ALA A 187 -3.84 -8.69 8.77
C ALA A 187 -2.46 -8.38 8.16
N HIS A 188 -2.34 -8.42 6.83
CA HIS A 188 -1.11 -8.09 6.13
C HIS A 188 -1.04 -6.61 5.77
N LEU A 189 -1.98 -6.10 4.97
CA LEU A 189 -1.89 -4.75 4.42
C LEU A 189 -2.05 -3.64 5.48
N LEU A 190 -2.88 -3.85 6.52
CA LEU A 190 -3.01 -2.92 7.62
C LEU A 190 -2.14 -3.31 8.84
N LYS A 191 -1.33 -4.39 8.70
CA LYS A 191 -0.51 -4.93 9.80
C LYS A 191 -1.34 -5.16 11.07
N GLN A 192 -2.61 -5.52 10.91
CA GLN A 192 -3.49 -5.80 12.03
C GLN A 192 -3.08 -7.12 12.66
N ILE A 193 -2.79 -7.07 13.96
CA ILE A 193 -2.55 -8.29 14.72
C ILE A 193 -3.89 -9.03 14.80
N GLN A 194 -4.03 -10.09 13.99
CA GLN A 194 -5.13 -11.02 14.19
C GLN A 194 -4.80 -11.81 15.46
N TYR A 195 -5.43 -11.43 16.54
CA TYR A 195 -5.51 -12.29 17.73
C TYR A 195 -6.45 -13.48 17.47
N ALA A 196 -6.27 -14.19 16.36
CA ALA A 196 -6.81 -15.53 16.15
C ALA A 196 -5.86 -16.51 16.86
N ASP A 197 -6.03 -16.60 18.13
CA ASP A 197 -4.96 -16.90 19.02
C ASP A 197 -5.29 -18.17 19.80
N SER A 198 -4.69 -19.26 19.36
CA SER A 198 -4.45 -20.40 20.23
C SER A 198 -3.54 -20.04 21.43
N ASN A 199 -2.89 -18.90 21.41
CA ASN A 199 -2.05 -18.32 22.45
C ASN A 199 -2.68 -17.09 23.11
N LYS A 200 -3.96 -16.82 22.87
CA LYS A 200 -4.66 -15.81 23.64
C LYS A 200 -4.54 -16.24 25.09
N LEU A 201 -3.84 -15.44 25.89
CA LEU A 201 -4.02 -15.40 27.32
C LEU A 201 -5.52 -15.18 27.55
N ASN A 202 -6.30 -16.26 27.48
CA ASN A 202 -7.70 -16.20 27.84
C ASN A 202 -7.81 -15.93 29.33
N THR A 203 -8.92 -15.41 29.78
CA THR A 203 -9.13 -15.06 31.16
C THR A 203 -8.87 -16.28 32.09
N ALA A 204 -9.15 -17.49 31.62
CA ALA A 204 -8.88 -18.72 32.37
C ALA A 204 -7.37 -18.96 32.56
N PHE A 205 -6.57 -18.83 31.48
CA PHE A 205 -5.11 -18.96 31.58
C PHE A 205 -4.51 -17.81 32.42
N TYR A 206 -5.01 -16.59 32.29
CA TYR A 206 -4.56 -15.47 33.09
C TYR A 206 -4.85 -15.68 34.58
N ASN A 207 -6.04 -16.15 34.92
CA ASN A 207 -6.42 -16.48 36.31
C ASN A 207 -5.59 -17.63 36.86
N GLU A 208 -5.28 -18.65 36.04
CA GLU A 208 -4.42 -19.75 36.43
C GLU A 208 -2.98 -19.29 36.68
N LEU A 209 -2.47 -18.39 35.84
CA LEU A 209 -1.16 -17.77 36.04
C LEU A 209 -1.13 -16.98 37.35
N LEU A 210 -2.13 -16.14 37.63
CA LEU A 210 -2.23 -15.38 38.87
C LEU A 210 -2.26 -16.31 40.09
N HIS A 211 -2.94 -17.45 39.99
CA HIS A 211 -2.97 -18.44 41.05
C HIS A 211 -1.60 -19.09 41.26
N ILE A 212 -0.90 -19.45 40.18
CA ILE A 212 0.44 -20.07 40.26
C ILE A 212 1.47 -19.13 40.91
N ILE A 213 1.39 -17.82 40.62
CA ILE A 213 2.31 -16.81 41.18
C ILE A 213 1.84 -16.24 42.52
N GLY A 214 0.73 -16.74 43.07
CA GLY A 214 0.24 -16.37 44.42
C GLY A 214 -0.40 -14.99 44.51
N LEU A 215 -0.87 -14.43 43.41
CA LEU A 215 -1.55 -13.12 43.37
C LEU A 215 -3.08 -13.20 43.46
N GLU A 216 -3.66 -14.41 43.47
CA GLU A 216 -5.08 -14.63 43.70
C GLU A 216 -5.30 -15.51 44.94
N GLU A 217 -6.15 -15.05 45.85
CA GLU A 217 -6.63 -15.89 46.95
C GLU A 217 -7.67 -16.90 46.45
N ARG A 218 -7.51 -18.18 46.77
CA ARG A 218 -8.54 -19.20 46.57
C ARG A 218 -9.78 -18.78 47.36
N LYS A 219 -10.88 -18.48 46.67
CA LYS A 219 -12.19 -18.49 47.28
C LYS A 219 -12.70 -19.89 47.47
#